data_93ce05c102a35a56edff0cec425161d0
#
_entry.id   93ce05c102a35a56edff0cec425161d0
#
_cell.length_a   1.000
_cell.length_b   1.000
_cell.length_c   1.000
_cell.angle_alpha   90.00
_cell.angle_beta   90.00
_cell.angle_gamma   90.00
#
_symmetry.space_group_name_H-M   'P 1'
#
loop_
_entity.id
_entity.type
_entity.pdbx_description
1 polymer ?
#
loop_
_entity_poly.entity_id
_entity_poly.type
_entity_poly.pdbx_seq_one_letter_code
_entity_poly.pdbx_strand_id
1 'polypeptide(L)'
;KLAPTLLAGVPAIVKPATATSYLTELVVRRVIESRILPEGALQLICGGVGDLFDHLTSQDVVSFTGSASTSQALRRHPRVVERSVRFVAETDSLNSAILGVDARPGTPEFDLFVKEVVREMTTKAGQKCTAIRKVIVPAAVCADAVGALQSALAKVIVGNPRLDSVRMGPLAGLGQRQEVLGRLARLRQEARIVSGDVERFEVQGADRATGAFVPPMLLLSSDGNAGRAMHSVEAFGPVSTVVPYDGTQEAIEIARRGDGSLVASIFTADHQLAANMVLGLASHHGRILVVNRQCAKESTGHGSPLPHLVHGGPGRAGGGEEMGGIRGVLHYMQRVAIQGSPDTLTAVGRRWIRGATELDPGVHPFRKPFHELAIGDTLRSGRREVTVEDIEQFAALSGDRFYAHMSEADAARNPLFGGRVAHGYFLISAAAGLFVDPAYGPVLGNYGLDNLRFVKPVKPGEQIQVRLTCKEKSLRADKGWGEVRWDTEITNQTGETVASYDVLTMVSIHAVPDAIKEA
;
A
#
# COMPACT_ATOMS: atom_id res chain seq x y z
N LYS A 1 1.18 4.16 12.40
CA LYS A 1 1.33 5.62 12.50
C LYS A 1 2.77 6.02 12.85
N LEU A 2 3.31 5.58 13.99
CA LEU A 2 4.60 6.05 14.49
C LEU A 2 5.77 5.80 13.51
N ALA A 3 5.91 4.57 12.97
CA ALA A 3 7.01 4.23 12.08
C ALA A 3 7.06 5.13 10.81
N PRO A 4 5.96 5.31 10.05
CA PRO A 4 5.99 6.21 8.89
C PRO A 4 6.23 7.67 9.26
N THR A 5 5.79 8.15 10.43
CA THR A 5 6.09 9.50 10.92
C THR A 5 7.60 9.69 11.11
N LEU A 6 8.24 8.77 11.81
CA LEU A 6 9.68 8.83 12.07
C LEU A 6 10.51 8.65 10.79
N LEU A 7 10.07 7.77 9.88
CA LEU A 7 10.71 7.61 8.56
C LEU A 7 10.58 8.87 7.68
N ALA A 8 9.52 9.67 7.89
CA ALA A 8 9.37 10.97 7.24
C ALA A 8 10.29 12.06 7.85
N GLY A 9 11.07 11.74 8.88
CA GLY A 9 11.91 12.69 9.60
C GLY A 9 11.14 13.64 10.54
N VAL A 10 9.89 13.29 10.89
CA VAL A 10 9.02 14.12 11.72
C VAL A 10 9.01 13.59 13.15
N PRO A 11 9.28 14.43 14.18
CA PRO A 11 9.16 14.02 15.57
C PRO A 11 7.70 13.72 15.93
N ALA A 12 7.49 12.85 16.91
CA ALA A 12 6.17 12.40 17.29
C ALA A 12 5.91 12.51 18.80
N ILE A 13 4.75 13.06 19.15
CA ILE A 13 4.18 12.99 20.49
C ILE A 13 3.10 11.89 20.47
N VAL A 14 3.32 10.83 21.21
CA VAL A 14 2.39 9.69 21.31
C VAL A 14 1.51 9.85 22.54
N LYS A 15 0.20 9.78 22.33
CA LYS A 15 -0.80 9.78 23.41
C LYS A 15 -1.67 8.52 23.30
N PRO A 16 -1.40 7.47 24.05
CA PRO A 16 -2.18 6.23 24.03
C PRO A 16 -3.56 6.38 24.68
N ALA A 17 -4.42 5.38 24.45
CA ALA A 17 -5.65 5.24 25.24
C ALA A 17 -5.29 5.06 26.72
N THR A 18 -5.95 5.81 27.61
CA THR A 18 -5.59 5.88 29.04
C THR A 18 -5.61 4.49 29.70
N ALA A 19 -6.61 3.65 29.39
CA ALA A 19 -6.76 2.31 29.99
C ALA A 19 -5.60 1.35 29.66
N THR A 20 -4.87 1.57 28.56
CA THR A 20 -3.77 0.69 28.10
C THR A 20 -2.44 1.44 27.98
N SER A 21 -2.35 2.66 28.54
CA SER A 21 -1.17 3.52 28.41
C SER A 21 0.12 2.89 28.97
N TYR A 22 0.03 2.05 30.00
CA TYR A 22 1.17 1.36 30.59
C TYR A 22 1.95 0.48 29.59
N LEU A 23 1.25 -0.15 28.63
CA LEU A 23 1.91 -0.94 27.60
C LEU A 23 2.66 -0.05 26.60
N THR A 24 2.05 1.07 26.20
CA THR A 24 2.69 2.02 25.29
C THR A 24 3.87 2.70 25.97
N GLU A 25 3.76 3.03 27.25
CA GLU A 25 4.85 3.60 28.04
C GLU A 25 6.06 2.67 28.05
N LEU A 26 5.84 1.38 28.35
CA LEU A 26 6.91 0.38 28.34
C LEU A 26 7.63 0.32 26.98
N VAL A 27 6.86 0.30 25.87
CA VAL A 27 7.44 0.26 24.51
C VAL A 27 8.22 1.53 24.21
N VAL A 28 7.63 2.71 24.47
CA VAL A 28 8.30 4.01 24.21
C VAL A 28 9.58 4.15 25.04
N ARG A 29 9.55 3.78 26.31
CA ARG A 29 10.73 3.78 27.17
C ARG A 29 11.83 2.89 26.59
N ARG A 30 11.53 1.68 26.15
CA ARG A 30 12.51 0.78 25.51
C ARG A 30 13.11 1.37 24.22
N VAL A 31 12.29 2.03 23.40
CA VAL A 31 12.78 2.73 22.20
C VAL A 31 13.74 3.86 22.58
N ILE A 32 13.42 4.67 23.60
CA ILE A 32 14.28 5.76 24.07
C ILE A 32 15.59 5.20 24.64
N GLU A 33 15.51 4.18 25.50
CA GLU A 33 16.68 3.51 26.11
C GLU A 33 17.64 2.93 25.05
N SER A 34 17.10 2.43 23.93
CA SER A 34 17.92 1.86 22.84
C SER A 34 18.73 2.88 22.05
N ARG A 35 18.43 4.18 22.18
CA ARG A 35 19.08 5.29 21.48
C ARG A 35 19.10 5.17 19.95
N ILE A 36 18.16 4.42 19.35
CA ILE A 36 18.03 4.31 17.89
C ILE A 36 17.42 5.56 17.25
N LEU A 37 16.85 6.46 18.04
CA LEU A 37 16.26 7.72 17.60
C LEU A 37 17.03 8.90 18.19
N PRO A 38 17.11 10.03 17.48
CA PRO A 38 17.61 11.28 18.05
C PRO A 38 16.81 11.71 19.29
N GLU A 39 17.44 12.41 20.19
CA GLU A 39 16.80 12.98 21.37
C GLU A 39 15.63 13.91 20.95
N GLY A 40 14.48 13.77 21.63
CA GLY A 40 13.27 14.54 21.32
C GLY A 40 12.43 14.03 20.14
N ALA A 41 12.95 13.09 19.33
CA ALA A 41 12.20 12.57 18.19
C ALA A 41 10.95 11.78 18.59
N LEU A 42 10.92 11.21 19.79
CA LEU A 42 9.78 10.47 20.33
C LEU A 42 9.46 10.93 21.75
N GLN A 43 8.24 11.38 21.97
CA GLN A 43 7.74 11.83 23.26
C GLN A 43 6.42 11.14 23.60
N LEU A 44 6.07 11.05 24.87
CA LEU A 44 4.89 10.35 25.36
C LEU A 44 4.09 11.19 26.35
N ILE A 45 2.79 11.22 26.19
CA ILE A 45 1.83 11.77 27.16
C ILE A 45 0.90 10.67 27.62
N CYS A 46 0.91 10.33 28.92
CA CYS A 46 -0.06 9.43 29.54
C CYS A 46 -1.15 10.26 30.24
N GLY A 47 -2.40 9.99 29.90
CA GLY A 47 -3.54 10.75 30.46
C GLY A 47 -4.22 11.64 29.43
N GLY A 48 -4.70 12.81 29.87
CA GLY A 48 -5.33 13.81 29.00
C GLY A 48 -4.30 14.58 28.15
N VAL A 49 -4.75 15.24 27.09
CA VAL A 49 -3.86 16.05 26.23
C VAL A 49 -3.64 17.48 26.77
N GLY A 50 -4.38 17.88 27.82
CA GLY A 50 -4.32 19.27 28.33
C GLY A 50 -4.62 20.27 27.22
N ASP A 51 -3.78 21.28 27.11
CA ASP A 51 -3.81 22.38 26.14
C ASP A 51 -2.98 22.09 24.87
N LEU A 52 -2.50 20.85 24.66
CA LEU A 52 -1.62 20.50 23.53
C LEU A 52 -2.17 20.98 22.18
N PHE A 53 -3.49 20.93 22.00
CA PHE A 53 -4.12 21.34 20.74
C PHE A 53 -4.04 22.86 20.52
N ASP A 54 -3.94 23.66 21.56
CA ASP A 54 -3.79 25.14 21.46
C ASP A 54 -2.43 25.55 20.86
N HIS A 55 -1.46 24.66 20.90
CA HIS A 55 -0.12 24.88 20.37
C HIS A 55 0.08 24.41 18.92
N LEU A 56 -0.93 23.76 18.32
CA LEU A 56 -0.84 23.26 16.94
C LEU A 56 -0.65 24.38 15.91
N THR A 57 0.16 24.09 14.92
CA THR A 57 0.47 24.96 13.78
C THR A 57 0.14 24.27 12.44
N SER A 58 0.23 25.00 11.33
CA SER A 58 0.05 24.43 9.99
C SER A 58 1.12 23.39 9.60
N GLN A 59 2.20 23.27 10.37
CA GLN A 59 3.27 22.28 10.13
C GLN A 59 2.98 20.94 10.82
N ASP A 60 2.03 20.92 11.75
CA ASP A 60 1.72 19.73 12.53
C ASP A 60 0.73 18.80 11.81
N VAL A 61 0.73 17.54 12.23
CA VAL A 61 -0.22 16.53 11.77
C VAL A 61 -0.83 15.83 12.98
N VAL A 62 -2.14 15.87 13.08
CA VAL A 62 -2.88 15.07 14.07
C VAL A 62 -3.25 13.74 13.45
N SER A 63 -2.80 12.63 14.06
CA SER A 63 -3.14 11.27 13.63
C SER A 63 -3.89 10.56 14.76
N PHE A 64 -5.19 10.35 14.56
CA PHE A 64 -6.11 9.84 15.58
C PHE A 64 -6.60 8.43 15.26
N THR A 65 -6.70 7.57 16.29
CA THR A 65 -7.45 6.29 16.24
C THR A 65 -8.38 6.23 17.44
N GLY A 66 -9.68 6.01 17.19
CA GLY A 66 -10.69 5.93 18.24
C GLY A 66 -12.11 6.07 17.72
N SER A 67 -13.04 6.55 18.57
CA SER A 67 -14.44 6.71 18.17
C SER A 67 -14.62 7.84 17.15
N ALA A 68 -15.59 7.68 16.25
CA ALA A 68 -15.98 8.74 15.29
C ALA A 68 -16.39 10.05 16.00
N SER A 69 -17.08 9.95 17.14
CA SER A 69 -17.49 11.12 17.92
C SER A 69 -16.30 11.91 18.47
N THR A 70 -15.29 11.22 19.01
CA THR A 70 -14.04 11.86 19.48
C THR A 70 -13.28 12.47 18.33
N SER A 71 -13.15 11.77 17.20
CA SER A 71 -12.53 12.31 15.99
C SER A 71 -13.18 13.59 15.52
N GLN A 72 -14.52 13.62 15.49
CA GLN A 72 -15.29 14.82 15.12
C GLN A 72 -15.06 15.98 16.09
N ALA A 73 -15.01 15.72 17.39
CA ALA A 73 -14.72 16.75 18.40
C ALA A 73 -13.32 17.33 18.20
N LEU A 74 -12.30 16.49 18.00
CA LEU A 74 -10.93 16.92 17.76
C LEU A 74 -10.78 17.71 16.44
N ARG A 75 -11.46 17.27 15.36
CA ARG A 75 -11.44 17.99 14.07
C ARG A 75 -12.07 19.37 14.14
N ARG A 76 -13.05 19.57 15.03
CA ARG A 76 -13.71 20.87 15.24
C ARG A 76 -12.93 21.78 16.18
N HIS A 77 -11.81 21.35 16.73
CA HIS A 77 -10.98 22.20 17.60
C HIS A 77 -10.59 23.49 16.84
N PRO A 78 -10.76 24.68 17.41
CA PRO A 78 -10.50 25.95 16.70
C PRO A 78 -9.12 25.98 16.03
N ARG A 79 -8.08 25.56 16.72
CA ARG A 79 -6.72 25.52 16.18
C ARG A 79 -6.55 24.63 14.97
N VAL A 80 -7.22 23.45 14.96
CA VAL A 80 -7.19 22.53 13.82
C VAL A 80 -7.80 23.19 12.59
N VAL A 81 -8.92 23.87 12.76
CA VAL A 81 -9.65 24.56 11.68
C VAL A 81 -8.89 25.80 11.22
N GLU A 82 -8.57 26.72 12.13
CA GLU A 82 -7.94 28.02 11.83
C GLU A 82 -6.55 27.89 11.21
N ARG A 83 -5.78 26.89 11.63
CA ARG A 83 -4.42 26.66 11.13
C ARG A 83 -4.36 25.63 10.02
N SER A 84 -5.50 25.11 9.57
CA SER A 84 -5.57 24.06 8.55
C SER A 84 -4.64 22.87 8.88
N VAL A 85 -4.61 22.47 10.15
CA VAL A 85 -3.79 21.36 10.63
C VAL A 85 -4.20 20.08 9.91
N ARG A 86 -3.26 19.39 9.34
CA ARG A 86 -3.54 18.10 8.69
C ARG A 86 -4.06 17.09 9.73
N PHE A 87 -5.23 16.52 9.47
CA PHE A 87 -5.90 15.63 10.39
C PHE A 87 -6.23 14.31 9.69
N VAL A 88 -5.62 13.22 10.15
CA VAL A 88 -5.90 11.87 9.67
C VAL A 88 -6.55 11.07 10.79
N ALA A 89 -7.60 10.32 10.46
CA ALA A 89 -8.30 9.51 11.46
C ALA A 89 -8.61 8.12 10.92
N GLU A 90 -8.52 7.14 11.82
CA GLU A 90 -9.11 5.82 11.72
C GLU A 90 -10.16 5.69 12.83
N THR A 91 -11.42 5.52 12.44
CA THR A 91 -12.51 5.55 13.40
C THR A 91 -13.41 4.31 13.30
N ASP A 92 -14.67 4.43 13.74
CA ASP A 92 -15.63 3.34 13.77
C ASP A 92 -15.76 2.65 12.41
N SER A 93 -15.94 1.33 12.42
CA SER A 93 -16.09 0.56 11.19
C SER A 93 -17.11 -0.56 11.34
N LEU A 94 -17.99 -0.69 10.33
CA LEU A 94 -18.96 -1.78 10.26
C LEU A 94 -18.54 -2.79 9.16
N ASN A 95 -17.37 -3.38 9.37
CA ASN A 95 -16.76 -4.30 8.42
C ASN A 95 -17.66 -5.49 8.12
N SER A 96 -17.64 -5.92 6.86
CA SER A 96 -18.52 -6.96 6.36
C SER A 96 -17.76 -8.21 5.90
N ALA A 97 -18.31 -9.39 6.21
CA ALA A 97 -17.98 -10.62 5.50
C ALA A 97 -19.18 -11.00 4.64
N ILE A 98 -18.97 -11.19 3.34
CA ILE A 98 -20.02 -11.47 2.36
C ILE A 98 -19.78 -12.86 1.79
N LEU A 99 -20.75 -13.76 1.98
CA LEU A 99 -20.75 -15.09 1.39
C LEU A 99 -21.35 -15.01 -0.02
N GLY A 100 -20.63 -15.49 -1.03
CA GLY A 100 -21.12 -15.55 -2.40
C GLY A 100 -22.27 -16.58 -2.57
N VAL A 101 -23.11 -16.39 -3.57
CA VAL A 101 -24.23 -17.32 -3.86
C VAL A 101 -23.78 -18.72 -4.30
N ASP A 102 -22.55 -18.84 -4.77
CA ASP A 102 -21.86 -20.08 -5.13
C ASP A 102 -21.28 -20.83 -3.93
N ALA A 103 -21.03 -20.13 -2.83
CA ALA A 103 -20.44 -20.68 -1.63
C ALA A 103 -21.52 -21.29 -0.71
N ARG A 104 -21.72 -22.60 -0.84
CA ARG A 104 -22.74 -23.38 -0.12
C ARG A 104 -22.09 -24.32 0.89
N PRO A 105 -22.84 -24.89 1.85
CA PRO A 105 -22.34 -25.93 2.73
C PRO A 105 -21.62 -27.05 1.96
N GLY A 106 -20.42 -27.41 2.41
CA GLY A 106 -19.54 -28.37 1.75
C GLY A 106 -18.58 -27.79 0.71
N THR A 107 -18.65 -26.49 0.42
CA THR A 107 -17.62 -25.82 -0.39
C THR A 107 -16.51 -25.24 0.48
N PRO A 108 -15.25 -25.22 0.00
CA PRO A 108 -14.15 -24.60 0.74
C PRO A 108 -14.39 -23.13 1.09
N GLU A 109 -15.06 -22.38 0.23
CA GLU A 109 -15.37 -20.96 0.45
C GLU A 109 -16.34 -20.77 1.61
N PHE A 110 -17.30 -21.65 1.80
CA PHE A 110 -18.20 -21.65 2.96
C PHE A 110 -17.43 -21.92 4.27
N ASP A 111 -16.54 -22.91 4.28
CA ASP A 111 -15.72 -23.24 5.46
C ASP A 111 -14.75 -22.11 5.80
N LEU A 112 -14.13 -21.49 4.80
CA LEU A 112 -13.27 -20.32 4.95
C LEU A 112 -14.03 -19.12 5.53
N PHE A 113 -15.26 -18.89 5.08
CA PHE A 113 -16.13 -17.85 5.59
C PHE A 113 -16.44 -18.05 7.07
N VAL A 114 -16.91 -19.25 7.45
CA VAL A 114 -17.22 -19.57 8.86
C VAL A 114 -16.00 -19.39 9.74
N LYS A 115 -14.85 -19.93 9.32
CA LYS A 115 -13.58 -19.81 10.05
C LYS A 115 -13.17 -18.35 10.24
N GLU A 116 -13.27 -17.53 9.19
CA GLU A 116 -12.85 -16.13 9.24
C GLU A 116 -13.78 -15.30 10.13
N VAL A 117 -15.10 -15.48 10.03
CA VAL A 117 -16.07 -14.77 10.87
C VAL A 117 -15.82 -15.08 12.35
N VAL A 118 -15.68 -16.35 12.71
CA VAL A 118 -15.40 -16.75 14.10
C VAL A 118 -14.08 -16.17 14.59
N ARG A 119 -13.02 -16.24 13.78
CA ARG A 119 -11.71 -15.66 14.10
C ARG A 119 -11.80 -14.17 14.39
N GLU A 120 -12.47 -13.42 13.53
CA GLU A 120 -12.58 -11.96 13.64
C GLU A 120 -13.49 -11.51 14.79
N MET A 121 -14.50 -12.31 15.13
CA MET A 121 -15.34 -12.06 16.31
C MET A 121 -14.60 -12.28 17.63
N THR A 122 -13.67 -13.23 17.67
CA THR A 122 -13.07 -13.71 18.93
C THR A 122 -11.65 -13.21 19.18
N THR A 123 -10.89 -12.87 18.13
CA THR A 123 -9.56 -12.30 18.28
C THR A 123 -9.63 -10.97 19.04
N LYS A 124 -8.83 -10.85 20.12
CA LYS A 124 -8.86 -9.70 21.05
C LYS A 124 -10.27 -9.42 21.60
N ALA A 125 -11.09 -10.44 21.81
CA ALA A 125 -12.49 -10.32 22.21
C ALA A 125 -13.30 -9.38 21.27
N GLY A 126 -13.02 -9.41 19.97
CA GLY A 126 -13.66 -8.54 18.98
C GLY A 126 -13.31 -7.05 19.10
N GLN A 127 -12.41 -6.66 20.00
CA GLN A 127 -11.92 -5.28 20.14
C GLN A 127 -10.80 -4.98 19.14
N LYS A 128 -11.20 -4.97 17.89
CA LYS A 128 -10.34 -4.80 16.74
C LYS A 128 -11.07 -3.94 15.71
N CYS A 129 -10.39 -2.91 15.18
CA CYS A 129 -10.98 -1.97 14.22
C CYS A 129 -11.51 -2.67 12.96
N THR A 130 -10.89 -3.78 12.58
CA THR A 130 -11.28 -4.59 11.42
C THR A 130 -12.23 -5.74 11.75
N ALA A 131 -12.65 -5.95 13.00
CA ALA A 131 -13.54 -7.06 13.34
C ALA A 131 -14.83 -7.05 12.49
N ILE A 132 -15.27 -8.24 12.07
CA ILE A 132 -16.48 -8.38 11.25
C ILE A 132 -17.70 -8.06 12.13
N ARG A 133 -18.49 -7.06 11.71
CA ARG A 133 -19.72 -6.63 12.37
C ARG A 133 -20.97 -7.08 11.61
N LYS A 134 -20.89 -7.13 10.29
CA LYS A 134 -21.96 -7.63 9.41
C LYS A 134 -21.53 -8.92 8.73
N VAL A 135 -22.35 -9.95 8.87
CA VAL A 135 -22.16 -11.26 8.25
C VAL A 135 -23.28 -11.41 7.22
N ILE A 136 -22.96 -11.06 5.96
CA ILE A 136 -23.95 -10.93 4.87
C ILE A 136 -23.98 -12.25 4.11
N VAL A 137 -25.14 -12.93 4.11
CA VAL A 137 -25.27 -14.29 3.57
C VAL A 137 -26.46 -14.39 2.62
N PRO A 138 -26.40 -15.24 1.55
CA PRO A 138 -27.57 -15.50 0.73
C PRO A 138 -28.72 -16.04 1.57
N ALA A 139 -29.94 -15.53 1.36
CA ALA A 139 -31.13 -15.98 2.11
C ALA A 139 -31.34 -17.50 2.01
N ALA A 140 -31.05 -18.09 0.86
CA ALA A 140 -31.20 -19.53 0.61
C ALA A 140 -30.32 -20.43 1.50
N VAL A 141 -29.18 -19.93 2.01
CA VAL A 141 -28.24 -20.69 2.87
C VAL A 141 -28.08 -20.03 4.25
N CYS A 142 -28.95 -19.08 4.59
CA CYS A 142 -28.85 -18.33 5.85
C CYS A 142 -28.95 -19.25 7.08
N ALA A 143 -29.88 -20.21 7.08
CA ALA A 143 -30.04 -21.15 8.19
C ALA A 143 -28.78 -22.02 8.38
N ASP A 144 -28.18 -22.50 7.29
CA ASP A 144 -26.98 -23.32 7.32
C ASP A 144 -25.78 -22.49 7.84
N ALA A 145 -25.64 -21.25 7.37
CA ALA A 145 -24.58 -20.35 7.81
C ALA A 145 -24.70 -20.03 9.32
N VAL A 146 -25.91 -19.73 9.79
CA VAL A 146 -26.18 -19.51 11.22
C VAL A 146 -25.84 -20.76 12.04
N GLY A 147 -26.29 -21.95 11.61
CA GLY A 147 -25.99 -23.21 12.28
C GLY A 147 -24.50 -23.54 12.35
N ALA A 148 -23.78 -23.33 11.26
CA ALA A 148 -22.32 -23.51 11.21
C ALA A 148 -21.58 -22.54 12.15
N LEU A 149 -21.97 -21.26 12.14
CA LEU A 149 -21.39 -20.24 13.03
C LEU A 149 -21.70 -20.54 14.51
N GLN A 150 -22.93 -20.92 14.85
CA GLN A 150 -23.30 -21.33 16.19
C GLN A 150 -22.44 -22.49 16.69
N SER A 151 -22.30 -23.54 15.87
CA SER A 151 -21.50 -24.73 16.18
C SER A 151 -20.02 -24.40 16.39
N ALA A 152 -19.49 -23.45 15.62
CA ALA A 152 -18.10 -23.02 15.74
C ALA A 152 -17.87 -22.08 16.93
N LEU A 153 -18.79 -21.15 17.20
CA LEU A 153 -18.73 -20.25 18.35
C LEU A 153 -18.90 -20.98 19.70
N ALA A 154 -19.70 -22.04 19.74
CA ALA A 154 -19.87 -22.87 20.94
C ALA A 154 -18.56 -23.54 21.40
N LYS A 155 -17.58 -23.71 20.53
CA LYS A 155 -16.25 -24.26 20.84
C LYS A 155 -15.27 -23.21 21.39
N VAL A 156 -15.65 -21.94 21.42
CA VAL A 156 -14.78 -20.86 21.89
C VAL A 156 -14.78 -20.80 23.40
N ILE A 157 -13.69 -21.20 24.01
CA ILE A 157 -13.50 -21.13 25.46
C ILE A 157 -13.13 -19.71 25.86
N VAL A 158 -13.97 -19.09 26.68
CA VAL A 158 -13.77 -17.76 27.26
C VAL A 158 -13.11 -17.88 28.61
N GLY A 159 -12.11 -17.07 28.93
CA GLY A 159 -11.48 -17.15 30.25
C GLY A 159 -10.14 -16.42 30.36
N ASN A 160 -9.34 -16.90 31.32
CA ASN A 160 -8.00 -16.37 31.57
C ASN A 160 -7.07 -16.68 30.38
N PRO A 161 -6.55 -15.65 29.66
CA PRO A 161 -5.74 -15.85 28.47
C PRO A 161 -4.36 -16.48 28.72
N ARG A 162 -3.99 -16.71 29.99
CA ARG A 162 -2.77 -17.46 30.36
C ARG A 162 -2.96 -18.99 30.28
N LEU A 163 -4.18 -19.46 30.11
CA LEU A 163 -4.47 -20.87 29.93
C LEU A 163 -4.50 -21.24 28.45
N ASP A 164 -3.77 -22.26 28.07
CA ASP A 164 -3.63 -22.70 26.66
C ASP A 164 -4.95 -23.11 26.00
N SER A 165 -5.93 -23.58 26.83
CA SER A 165 -7.28 -23.94 26.39
C SER A 165 -8.13 -22.72 26.02
N VAL A 166 -7.84 -21.54 26.58
CA VAL A 166 -8.65 -20.34 26.40
C VAL A 166 -8.34 -19.71 25.01
N ARG A 167 -9.40 -19.38 24.27
CA ARG A 167 -9.34 -18.78 22.95
C ARG A 167 -9.73 -17.30 22.94
N MET A 168 -10.51 -16.89 23.92
CA MET A 168 -10.94 -15.49 24.04
C MET A 168 -10.83 -15.00 25.48
N GLY A 169 -10.05 -13.96 25.70
CA GLY A 169 -9.90 -13.28 26.98
C GLY A 169 -10.98 -12.23 27.23
N PRO A 170 -10.84 -11.43 28.33
CA PRO A 170 -11.74 -10.33 28.63
C PRO A 170 -11.56 -9.16 27.65
N LEU A 171 -12.52 -8.25 27.67
CA LEU A 171 -12.39 -6.90 27.09
C LEU A 171 -11.34 -6.10 27.89
N ALA A 172 -10.91 -4.98 27.33
CA ALA A 172 -9.87 -4.13 27.92
C ALA A 172 -10.22 -3.57 29.31
N GLY A 173 -11.50 -3.53 29.68
CA GLY A 173 -11.94 -3.12 31.02
C GLY A 173 -13.45 -3.11 31.18
N LEU A 174 -13.91 -2.89 32.42
CA LEU A 174 -15.33 -2.90 32.78
C LEU A 174 -16.13 -1.82 32.06
N GLY A 175 -15.55 -0.63 31.85
CA GLY A 175 -16.17 0.44 31.07
C GLY A 175 -16.46 0.03 29.64
N GLN A 176 -15.52 -0.70 29.01
CA GLN A 176 -15.71 -1.26 27.66
C GLN A 176 -16.78 -2.35 27.65
N ARG A 177 -16.86 -3.18 28.69
CA ARG A 177 -17.94 -4.16 28.83
C ARG A 177 -19.31 -3.49 28.89
N GLN A 178 -19.46 -2.42 29.68
CA GLN A 178 -20.72 -1.66 29.78
C GLN A 178 -21.10 -1.05 28.42
N GLU A 179 -20.15 -0.47 27.71
CA GLU A 179 -20.39 0.09 26.39
C GLU A 179 -20.86 -0.99 25.39
N VAL A 180 -20.18 -2.13 25.33
CA VAL A 180 -20.57 -3.25 24.46
C VAL A 180 -21.97 -3.75 24.77
N LEU A 181 -22.32 -3.91 26.06
CA LEU A 181 -23.66 -4.34 26.47
C LEU A 181 -24.74 -3.31 26.12
N GLY A 182 -24.45 -2.02 26.27
CA GLY A 182 -25.35 -0.94 25.83
C GLY A 182 -25.57 -0.92 24.31
N ARG A 183 -24.51 -1.16 23.53
CA ARG A 183 -24.60 -1.28 22.07
C ARG A 183 -25.35 -2.55 21.65
N LEU A 184 -25.11 -3.67 22.31
CA LEU A 184 -25.84 -4.91 22.09
C LEU A 184 -27.34 -4.73 22.35
N ALA A 185 -27.74 -4.04 23.43
CA ALA A 185 -29.13 -3.75 23.74
C ALA A 185 -29.84 -2.97 22.61
N ARG A 186 -29.13 -2.04 21.96
CA ARG A 186 -29.64 -1.33 20.77
C ARG A 186 -29.82 -2.25 19.56
N LEU A 187 -28.83 -3.11 19.28
CA LEU A 187 -28.90 -4.07 18.18
C LEU A 187 -30.03 -5.08 18.35
N ARG A 188 -30.31 -5.49 19.59
CA ARG A 188 -31.42 -6.42 19.93
C ARG A 188 -32.82 -5.86 19.66
N GLN A 189 -32.99 -4.58 19.44
CA GLN A 189 -34.27 -4.00 19.07
C GLN A 189 -34.68 -4.38 17.63
N GLU A 190 -33.70 -4.70 16.78
CA GLU A 190 -33.91 -4.98 15.35
C GLU A 190 -33.41 -6.37 14.91
N ALA A 191 -32.71 -7.09 15.80
CA ALA A 191 -32.15 -8.40 15.51
C ALA A 191 -32.25 -9.34 16.71
N ARG A 192 -32.62 -10.61 16.48
CA ARG A 192 -32.70 -11.61 17.54
C ARG A 192 -31.33 -12.22 17.80
N ILE A 193 -31.02 -12.53 19.06
CA ILE A 193 -29.82 -13.30 19.41
C ILE A 193 -30.04 -14.75 18.96
N VAL A 194 -29.07 -15.29 18.23
CA VAL A 194 -29.04 -16.69 17.78
C VAL A 194 -27.94 -17.49 18.47
N SER A 195 -26.89 -16.84 18.98
CA SER A 195 -25.83 -17.48 19.75
C SER A 195 -25.26 -16.53 20.80
N GLY A 196 -24.87 -17.08 21.94
CA GLY A 196 -24.34 -16.35 23.10
C GLY A 196 -25.44 -15.95 24.10
N ASP A 197 -25.09 -15.94 25.38
CA ASP A 197 -25.94 -15.48 26.47
C ASP A 197 -25.05 -14.75 27.49
N VAL A 198 -25.25 -13.44 27.65
CA VAL A 198 -24.44 -12.59 28.53
C VAL A 198 -24.66 -12.91 30.01
N GLU A 199 -25.79 -13.54 30.35
CA GLU A 199 -26.13 -13.91 31.72
C GLU A 199 -25.68 -15.35 32.07
N ARG A 200 -25.56 -16.23 31.06
CA ARG A 200 -25.33 -17.66 31.25
C ARG A 200 -24.20 -18.17 30.35
N PHE A 201 -22.96 -17.83 30.69
CA PHE A 201 -21.77 -18.38 30.03
C PHE A 201 -20.69 -18.70 31.08
N GLU A 202 -19.85 -19.65 30.75
CA GLU A 202 -18.73 -20.07 31.58
C GLU A 202 -17.48 -19.25 31.29
N VAL A 203 -16.71 -18.96 32.33
CA VAL A 203 -15.39 -18.31 32.25
C VAL A 203 -14.37 -19.23 32.89
N GLN A 204 -13.46 -19.73 32.09
CA GLN A 204 -12.44 -20.67 32.57
C GLN A 204 -11.28 -19.94 33.24
N GLY A 205 -10.97 -20.34 34.48
CA GLY A 205 -9.78 -19.85 35.20
C GLY A 205 -9.78 -18.37 35.58
N ALA A 206 -10.96 -17.74 35.62
CA ALA A 206 -11.16 -16.38 36.09
C ALA A 206 -12.58 -16.18 36.64
N ASP A 207 -12.79 -15.09 37.36
CA ASP A 207 -14.10 -14.74 37.90
C ASP A 207 -14.87 -13.84 36.91
N ARG A 208 -16.04 -14.34 36.48
CA ARG A 208 -16.95 -13.61 35.60
C ARG A 208 -17.52 -12.34 36.24
N ALA A 209 -17.73 -12.34 37.55
CA ALA A 209 -18.36 -11.20 38.22
C ALA A 209 -17.46 -9.97 38.27
N THR A 210 -16.17 -10.19 38.46
CA THR A 210 -15.17 -9.10 38.55
C THR A 210 -14.47 -8.81 37.23
N GLY A 211 -14.53 -9.74 36.26
CA GLY A 211 -13.86 -9.60 34.98
C GLY A 211 -14.71 -8.93 33.89
N ALA A 212 -14.05 -8.33 32.92
CA ALA A 212 -14.70 -7.68 31.79
C ALA A 212 -15.06 -8.68 30.66
N PHE A 213 -15.59 -9.84 31.01
CA PHE A 213 -15.92 -10.88 30.03
C PHE A 213 -17.28 -10.65 29.37
N VAL A 214 -17.33 -10.93 28.06
CA VAL A 214 -18.53 -10.98 27.21
C VAL A 214 -18.38 -12.20 26.32
N PRO A 215 -19.35 -13.10 26.20
CA PRO A 215 -19.26 -14.24 25.29
C PRO A 215 -19.41 -13.79 23.85
N PRO A 216 -19.02 -14.61 22.85
CA PRO A 216 -19.32 -14.30 21.45
C PRO A 216 -20.82 -14.22 21.21
N MET A 217 -21.31 -13.09 20.71
CA MET A 217 -22.72 -12.80 20.48
C MET A 217 -23.02 -12.76 19.00
N LEU A 218 -23.85 -13.66 18.51
CA LEU A 218 -24.32 -13.65 17.13
C LEU A 218 -25.80 -13.29 17.10
N LEU A 219 -26.13 -12.26 16.34
CA LEU A 219 -27.49 -11.82 16.09
C LEU A 219 -27.91 -12.20 14.67
N LEU A 220 -29.20 -12.29 14.43
CA LEU A 220 -29.80 -12.46 13.10
C LEU A 220 -30.83 -11.35 12.87
N SER A 221 -30.62 -10.56 11.84
CA SER A 221 -31.60 -9.59 11.36
C SER A 221 -32.67 -10.30 10.52
N SER A 222 -33.92 -9.88 10.66
CA SER A 222 -35.01 -10.36 9.82
C SER A 222 -35.07 -9.65 8.46
N ASP A 223 -34.53 -8.45 8.37
CA ASP A 223 -34.55 -7.61 7.17
C ASP A 223 -33.30 -6.70 7.14
N GLY A 224 -32.46 -6.92 6.16
CA GLY A 224 -31.24 -6.11 5.94
C GLY A 224 -31.52 -4.68 5.51
N ASN A 225 -32.70 -4.41 4.97
CA ASN A 225 -33.09 -3.11 4.45
C ASN A 225 -33.87 -2.27 5.46
N ALA A 226 -34.64 -2.85 6.38
CA ALA A 226 -35.43 -2.14 7.37
C ALA A 226 -34.60 -1.70 8.59
N GLY A 227 -33.57 -2.45 8.97
CA GLY A 227 -32.77 -2.19 10.17
C GLY A 227 -31.93 -0.90 10.04
N ARG A 228 -31.86 -0.13 11.13
CA ARG A 228 -31.01 1.06 11.25
C ARG A 228 -29.82 0.83 12.19
N ALA A 229 -30.06 0.11 13.29
CA ALA A 229 -29.05 -0.10 14.32
C ALA A 229 -27.83 -0.86 13.78
N MET A 230 -28.03 -1.93 13.01
CA MET A 230 -26.92 -2.71 12.43
C MET A 230 -26.06 -1.92 11.42
N HIS A 231 -26.58 -0.81 10.88
CA HIS A 231 -25.88 0.08 9.95
C HIS A 231 -25.29 1.32 10.63
N SER A 232 -25.52 1.52 11.92
CA SER A 232 -25.09 2.72 12.64
C SER A 232 -24.37 2.43 13.96
N VAL A 233 -24.59 1.25 14.56
CA VAL A 233 -24.05 0.91 15.87
C VAL A 233 -22.91 -0.07 15.74
N GLU A 234 -21.70 0.34 16.11
CA GLU A 234 -20.58 -0.57 16.31
C GLU A 234 -20.52 -1.00 17.79
N ALA A 235 -20.76 -2.28 18.06
CA ALA A 235 -20.43 -2.89 19.35
C ALA A 235 -18.96 -3.34 19.32
N PHE A 236 -18.06 -2.55 19.92
CA PHE A 236 -16.61 -2.81 19.88
C PHE A 236 -16.23 -3.96 20.83
N GLY A 237 -16.71 -5.15 20.50
CA GLY A 237 -16.60 -6.39 21.25
C GLY A 237 -16.92 -7.61 20.36
N PRO A 238 -17.09 -8.81 20.95
CA PRO A 238 -17.31 -10.05 20.21
C PRO A 238 -18.78 -10.16 19.72
N VAL A 239 -19.25 -9.19 18.96
CA VAL A 239 -20.64 -9.06 18.51
C VAL A 239 -20.70 -8.89 17.01
N SER A 240 -21.48 -9.76 16.32
CA SER A 240 -21.74 -9.67 14.89
C SER A 240 -23.22 -9.93 14.59
N THR A 241 -23.72 -9.35 13.49
CA THR A 241 -25.10 -9.54 13.03
C THR A 241 -25.11 -10.23 11.66
N VAL A 242 -25.79 -11.36 11.57
CA VAL A 242 -26.08 -12.03 10.30
C VAL A 242 -27.21 -11.28 9.60
N VAL A 243 -27.00 -11.01 8.32
CA VAL A 243 -27.94 -10.26 7.48
C VAL A 243 -28.17 -11.06 6.21
N PRO A 244 -29.35 -11.63 6.00
CA PRO A 244 -29.67 -12.33 4.75
C PRO A 244 -29.82 -11.32 3.61
N TYR A 245 -29.54 -11.78 2.36
CA TYR A 245 -29.72 -11.00 1.16
C TYR A 245 -30.29 -11.85 0.01
N ASP A 246 -31.01 -11.19 -0.89
CA ASP A 246 -31.52 -11.73 -2.14
C ASP A 246 -30.89 -11.00 -3.35
N GLY A 247 -29.89 -11.63 -3.97
CA GLY A 247 -29.17 -11.07 -5.11
C GLY A 247 -28.00 -10.17 -4.76
N THR A 248 -27.01 -10.15 -5.65
CA THR A 248 -25.71 -9.49 -5.45
C THR A 248 -25.84 -7.99 -5.16
N GLN A 249 -26.78 -7.32 -5.80
CA GLN A 249 -26.98 -5.88 -5.65
C GLN A 249 -27.39 -5.53 -4.20
N GLU A 250 -28.29 -6.31 -3.62
CA GLU A 250 -28.71 -6.12 -2.23
C GLU A 250 -27.57 -6.35 -1.24
N ALA A 251 -26.72 -7.38 -1.46
CA ALA A 251 -25.53 -7.59 -0.63
C ALA A 251 -24.60 -6.38 -0.63
N ILE A 252 -24.40 -5.77 -1.80
CA ILE A 252 -23.60 -4.55 -1.98
C ILE A 252 -24.24 -3.39 -1.21
N GLU A 253 -25.53 -3.18 -1.33
CA GLU A 253 -26.28 -2.10 -0.65
C GLU A 253 -26.21 -2.25 0.87
N ILE A 254 -26.46 -3.45 1.40
CA ILE A 254 -26.33 -3.75 2.85
C ILE A 254 -24.93 -3.42 3.37
N ALA A 255 -23.90 -3.79 2.62
CA ALA A 255 -22.52 -3.51 3.02
C ALA A 255 -22.22 -1.99 3.01
N ARG A 256 -22.66 -1.28 1.97
CA ARG A 256 -22.45 0.19 1.79
C ARG A 256 -23.15 1.04 2.84
N ARG A 257 -24.30 0.59 3.37
CA ARG A 257 -25.06 1.32 4.41
C ARG A 257 -24.30 1.52 5.73
N GLY A 258 -23.09 0.96 5.86
CA GLY A 258 -22.17 1.33 6.95
C GLY A 258 -21.60 2.75 6.88
N ASP A 259 -21.84 3.46 5.78
CA ASP A 259 -21.34 4.82 5.50
C ASP A 259 -19.81 4.93 5.59
N GLY A 260 -19.15 3.91 5.07
CA GLY A 260 -17.71 3.77 5.08
C GLY A 260 -17.19 2.74 6.08
N SER A 261 -16.27 1.92 5.64
CA SER A 261 -15.65 0.85 6.44
C SER A 261 -14.18 0.67 6.09
N LEU A 262 -13.44 0.09 7.01
CA LEU A 262 -12.02 -0.26 6.82
C LEU A 262 -11.87 -1.42 5.85
N VAL A 263 -12.69 -2.47 5.99
CA VAL A 263 -12.54 -3.68 5.19
C VAL A 263 -13.86 -4.40 4.94
N ALA A 264 -13.99 -4.99 3.73
CA ALA A 264 -14.94 -6.04 3.43
C ALA A 264 -14.20 -7.28 2.94
N SER A 265 -14.71 -8.48 3.28
CA SER A 265 -14.24 -9.73 2.70
C SER A 265 -15.35 -10.41 1.92
N ILE A 266 -15.04 -10.94 0.75
CA ILE A 266 -15.95 -11.64 -0.17
C ILE A 266 -15.46 -13.07 -0.28
N PHE A 267 -16.34 -14.04 -0.01
CA PHE A 267 -16.01 -15.46 -0.08
C PHE A 267 -16.75 -16.09 -1.26
N THR A 268 -16.05 -16.30 -2.35
CA THR A 268 -16.60 -16.83 -3.59
C THR A 268 -15.52 -17.43 -4.48
N ALA A 269 -15.83 -18.49 -5.21
CA ALA A 269 -14.99 -19.03 -6.27
C ALA A 269 -15.34 -18.44 -7.65
N ASP A 270 -16.46 -17.74 -7.76
CA ASP A 270 -16.90 -17.08 -8.99
C ASP A 270 -16.17 -15.72 -9.13
N HIS A 271 -15.26 -15.66 -10.10
CA HIS A 271 -14.46 -14.46 -10.36
C HIS A 271 -15.29 -13.29 -10.89
N GLN A 272 -16.37 -13.55 -11.65
CA GLN A 272 -17.24 -12.49 -12.16
C GLN A 272 -18.08 -11.88 -11.04
N LEU A 273 -18.62 -12.72 -10.15
CA LEU A 273 -19.31 -12.28 -8.95
C LEU A 273 -18.38 -11.45 -8.08
N ALA A 274 -17.15 -11.92 -7.86
CA ALA A 274 -16.12 -11.19 -7.11
C ALA A 274 -15.85 -9.80 -7.71
N ALA A 275 -15.66 -9.72 -9.03
CA ALA A 275 -15.40 -8.46 -9.74
C ALA A 275 -16.58 -7.48 -9.58
N ASN A 276 -17.81 -7.94 -9.75
CA ASN A 276 -19.00 -7.10 -9.59
C ASN A 276 -19.14 -6.57 -8.15
N MET A 277 -18.90 -7.41 -7.14
CA MET A 277 -18.93 -7.00 -5.74
C MET A 277 -17.83 -6.02 -5.42
N VAL A 278 -16.59 -6.26 -5.89
CA VAL A 278 -15.44 -5.34 -5.67
C VAL A 278 -15.77 -3.95 -6.23
N LEU A 279 -16.24 -3.87 -7.47
CA LEU A 279 -16.60 -2.59 -8.09
C LEU A 279 -17.74 -1.89 -7.33
N GLY A 280 -18.75 -2.67 -6.90
CA GLY A 280 -19.86 -2.12 -6.11
C GLY A 280 -19.44 -1.61 -4.73
N LEU A 281 -18.44 -2.19 -4.09
CA LEU A 281 -18.03 -1.87 -2.72
C LEU A 281 -16.88 -0.86 -2.63
N ALA A 282 -16.10 -0.69 -3.70
CA ALA A 282 -14.81 0.03 -3.68
C ALA A 282 -14.92 1.47 -3.14
N SER A 283 -15.99 2.19 -3.44
CA SER A 283 -16.19 3.57 -2.97
C SER A 283 -16.51 3.71 -1.48
N HIS A 284 -16.83 2.62 -0.79
CA HIS A 284 -17.26 2.62 0.62
C HIS A 284 -16.32 1.86 1.55
N HIS A 285 -15.26 1.25 1.04
CA HIS A 285 -14.32 0.45 1.83
C HIS A 285 -12.88 0.85 1.52
N GLY A 286 -12.06 0.92 2.55
CA GLY A 286 -10.62 1.17 2.39
C GLY A 286 -9.89 -0.02 1.77
N ARG A 287 -10.36 -1.23 2.06
CA ARG A 287 -9.80 -2.48 1.55
C ARG A 287 -10.90 -3.51 1.28
N ILE A 288 -10.75 -4.26 0.20
CA ILE A 288 -11.59 -5.42 -0.10
C ILE A 288 -10.69 -6.64 -0.24
N LEU A 289 -11.02 -7.72 0.47
CA LEU A 289 -10.33 -8.99 0.40
C LEU A 289 -11.27 -10.01 -0.26
N VAL A 290 -10.84 -10.60 -1.37
CA VAL A 290 -11.53 -11.74 -1.97
C VAL A 290 -10.83 -13.02 -1.53
N VAL A 291 -11.60 -13.96 -0.98
CA VAL A 291 -11.08 -15.22 -0.45
C VAL A 291 -11.75 -16.39 -1.17
N ASN A 292 -10.91 -17.28 -1.68
CA ASN A 292 -11.31 -18.55 -2.25
C ASN A 292 -10.25 -19.63 -1.95
N ARG A 293 -10.51 -20.85 -2.38
CA ARG A 293 -9.58 -21.98 -2.19
C ARG A 293 -8.20 -21.78 -2.78
N GLN A 294 -8.07 -20.94 -3.81
CA GLN A 294 -6.81 -20.72 -4.51
C GLN A 294 -5.86 -19.82 -3.70
N CYS A 295 -6.38 -18.82 -2.99
CA CYS A 295 -5.57 -17.85 -2.23
C CYS A 295 -5.59 -18.06 -0.70
N ALA A 296 -6.35 -19.04 -0.20
CA ALA A 296 -6.59 -19.20 1.24
C ALA A 296 -5.33 -19.40 2.08
N LYS A 297 -4.29 -20.04 1.52
CA LYS A 297 -3.01 -20.30 2.22
C LYS A 297 -2.11 -19.05 2.30
N GLU A 298 -2.13 -18.23 1.27
CA GLU A 298 -1.31 -17.01 1.15
C GLU A 298 -2.02 -15.76 1.67
N SER A 299 -3.32 -15.86 1.95
CA SER A 299 -4.12 -14.74 2.44
C SER A 299 -3.65 -14.27 3.81
N THR A 300 -3.47 -12.95 3.96
CA THR A 300 -3.23 -12.31 5.26
C THR A 300 -4.46 -12.30 6.16
N GLY A 301 -5.64 -12.64 5.60
CA GLY A 301 -6.94 -12.63 6.25
C GLY A 301 -7.60 -11.25 6.31
N HIS A 302 -8.84 -11.24 6.79
CA HIS A 302 -9.69 -10.05 6.86
C HIS A 302 -9.04 -8.89 7.62
N GLY A 303 -8.41 -9.20 8.73
CA GLY A 303 -7.91 -8.20 9.66
C GLY A 303 -6.53 -7.64 9.40
N SER A 304 -5.79 -8.09 8.38
CA SER A 304 -4.38 -7.74 8.19
C SER A 304 -4.09 -7.36 6.74
N PRO A 305 -3.92 -6.08 6.43
CA PRO A 305 -3.51 -5.64 5.09
C PRO A 305 -2.06 -6.04 4.81
N LEU A 306 -1.71 -6.18 3.53
CA LEU A 306 -0.31 -6.21 3.11
C LEU A 306 0.33 -4.83 3.38
N PRO A 307 1.63 -4.78 3.74
CA PRO A 307 2.28 -3.54 4.17
C PRO A 307 2.23 -2.37 3.18
N HIS A 308 2.13 -2.66 1.89
CA HIS A 308 2.06 -1.65 0.82
C HIS A 308 0.62 -1.23 0.45
N LEU A 309 -0.40 -1.89 1.02
CA LEU A 309 -1.80 -1.55 0.79
C LEU A 309 -2.27 -0.49 1.79
N VAL A 310 -3.24 0.31 1.37
CA VAL A 310 -3.90 1.28 2.23
C VAL A 310 -4.57 0.57 3.41
N HIS A 311 -4.35 1.07 4.62
CA HIS A 311 -5.15 0.78 5.78
C HIS A 311 -5.83 2.07 6.25
N GLY A 312 -7.12 2.12 6.14
CA GLY A 312 -7.99 3.26 6.39
C GLY A 312 -9.34 3.01 5.74
N GLY A 313 -10.19 3.99 5.66
CA GLY A 313 -11.48 3.86 4.99
C GLY A 313 -12.21 5.19 4.89
N PRO A 314 -13.12 5.33 3.91
CA PRO A 314 -13.89 6.54 3.69
C PRO A 314 -14.94 6.77 4.77
N GLY A 315 -15.56 7.93 4.76
CA GLY A 315 -16.74 8.29 5.56
C GLY A 315 -16.54 8.02 7.04
N ARG A 316 -17.40 7.19 7.62
CA ARG A 316 -17.39 6.81 9.02
C ARG A 316 -16.06 6.24 9.50
N ALA A 317 -15.31 5.56 8.64
CA ALA A 317 -13.99 5.01 8.97
C ALA A 317 -12.90 6.08 9.15
N GLY A 318 -13.23 7.36 8.98
CA GLY A 318 -12.37 8.49 9.33
C GLY A 318 -11.75 9.21 8.13
N GLY A 319 -11.76 8.64 6.94
CA GLY A 319 -11.20 9.23 5.72
C GLY A 319 -9.67 9.30 5.70
N GLY A 320 -8.99 8.58 6.61
CA GLY A 320 -7.53 8.56 6.70
C GLY A 320 -6.89 7.46 5.87
N GLU A 321 -5.66 7.69 5.48
CA GLU A 321 -4.72 6.66 5.01
C GLU A 321 -3.70 6.40 6.11
N GLU A 322 -3.70 5.20 6.66
CA GLU A 322 -2.66 4.73 7.56
C GLU A 322 -1.88 3.62 6.91
N MET A 323 -0.58 3.57 7.09
CA MET A 323 0.25 2.55 6.47
C MET A 323 0.10 2.60 4.94
N GLY A 324 0.57 1.65 4.22
CA GLY A 324 0.52 1.69 2.74
C GLY A 324 1.87 2.03 2.15
N GLY A 325 2.94 1.51 2.75
CA GLY A 325 4.31 1.65 2.26
C GLY A 325 4.75 3.13 2.22
N ILE A 326 5.35 3.51 1.12
CA ILE A 326 5.85 4.88 0.93
C ILE A 326 4.76 5.95 1.02
N ARG A 327 3.50 5.64 0.69
CA ARG A 327 2.38 6.60 0.80
C ARG A 327 2.14 7.02 2.24
N GLY A 328 2.25 6.09 3.19
CA GLY A 328 2.15 6.39 4.62
C GLY A 328 3.25 7.34 5.11
N VAL A 329 4.47 7.23 4.55
CA VAL A 329 5.58 8.15 4.85
C VAL A 329 5.31 9.53 4.23
N LEU A 330 4.96 9.55 2.93
CA LEU A 330 4.68 10.80 2.21
C LEU A 330 3.52 11.60 2.81
N HIS A 331 2.58 10.95 3.50
CA HIS A 331 1.48 11.61 4.19
C HIS A 331 1.98 12.60 5.26
N TYR A 332 3.08 12.30 5.96
CA TYR A 332 3.65 13.16 6.99
C TYR A 332 4.61 14.22 6.43
N MET A 333 5.00 14.12 5.16
CA MET A 333 5.90 15.07 4.53
C MET A 333 5.15 16.27 3.96
N GLN A 334 5.76 17.47 4.05
CA GLN A 334 5.27 18.65 3.34
C GLN A 334 5.68 18.56 1.87
N ARG A 335 4.73 18.78 0.98
CA ARG A 335 4.99 18.88 -0.48
C ARG A 335 4.86 20.32 -0.93
N VAL A 336 5.81 20.77 -1.73
CA VAL A 336 5.79 22.07 -2.38
C VAL A 336 6.03 21.90 -3.88
N ALA A 337 5.27 22.60 -4.71
CA ALA A 337 5.52 22.69 -6.12
C ALA A 337 6.59 23.75 -6.38
N ILE A 338 7.62 23.39 -7.15
CA ILE A 338 8.72 24.28 -7.52
C ILE A 338 8.68 24.49 -9.03
N GLN A 339 8.71 25.75 -9.46
CA GLN A 339 8.83 26.16 -10.85
C GLN A 339 10.11 27.00 -11.02
N GLY A 340 10.85 26.76 -12.09
CA GLY A 340 12.10 27.46 -12.35
C GLY A 340 12.73 27.03 -13.67
N SER A 341 13.90 27.61 -14.00
CA SER A 341 14.70 27.14 -15.12
C SER A 341 15.17 25.69 -14.89
N PRO A 342 15.47 24.92 -15.97
CA PRO A 342 16.02 23.58 -15.81
C PRO A 342 17.24 23.51 -14.88
N ASP A 343 18.14 24.49 -14.93
CA ASP A 343 19.32 24.55 -14.06
C ASP A 343 18.93 24.74 -12.58
N THR A 344 17.96 25.62 -12.29
CA THR A 344 17.44 25.82 -10.94
C THR A 344 16.80 24.54 -10.40
N LEU A 345 15.96 23.89 -11.22
CA LEU A 345 15.29 22.64 -10.84
C LEU A 345 16.28 21.50 -10.65
N THR A 346 17.35 21.45 -11.47
CA THR A 346 18.45 20.49 -11.33
C THR A 346 19.18 20.68 -9.99
N ALA A 347 19.51 21.91 -9.64
CA ALA A 347 20.21 22.24 -8.41
C ALA A 347 19.37 21.89 -7.17
N VAL A 348 18.09 22.27 -7.15
CA VAL A 348 17.17 22.00 -6.03
C VAL A 348 16.87 20.50 -5.91
N GLY A 349 16.57 19.83 -7.04
CA GLY A 349 16.16 18.42 -7.05
C GLY A 349 17.32 17.42 -7.01
N ARG A 350 18.57 17.91 -7.17
CA ARG A 350 19.76 17.06 -7.32
C ARG A 350 19.59 15.98 -8.39
N ARG A 351 18.91 16.37 -9.47
CA ARG A 351 18.60 15.50 -10.59
C ARG A 351 18.59 16.35 -11.87
N TRP A 352 19.39 15.97 -12.85
CA TRP A 352 19.45 16.71 -14.11
C TRP A 352 18.08 16.70 -14.83
N ILE A 353 17.66 17.88 -15.23
CA ILE A 353 16.40 18.10 -15.95
C ILE A 353 16.72 18.46 -17.39
N ARG A 354 16.04 17.89 -18.36
CA ARG A 354 16.25 18.20 -19.79
C ARG A 354 16.16 19.69 -20.05
N GLY A 355 17.17 20.21 -20.74
CA GLY A 355 17.34 21.64 -20.97
C GLY A 355 18.22 22.37 -19.96
N ALA A 356 18.66 21.70 -18.88
CA ALA A 356 19.70 22.21 -18.01
C ALA A 356 21.07 22.12 -18.67
N THR A 357 22.01 22.90 -18.16
CA THR A 357 23.41 22.94 -18.64
C THR A 357 24.00 21.53 -18.62
N GLU A 358 24.58 21.13 -19.75
CA GLU A 358 25.40 19.95 -19.91
C GLU A 358 26.83 20.30 -19.52
N LEU A 359 27.42 19.49 -18.64
CA LEU A 359 28.80 19.68 -18.18
C LEU A 359 29.77 18.86 -19.05
N ASP A 360 30.88 19.44 -19.44
CA ASP A 360 32.00 18.68 -20.02
C ASP A 360 32.67 17.89 -18.89
N PRO A 361 32.67 16.56 -18.91
CA PRO A 361 33.31 15.77 -17.88
C PRO A 361 34.85 15.80 -17.93
N GLY A 362 35.45 16.37 -18.95
CA GLY A 362 36.91 16.40 -19.16
C GLY A 362 37.52 15.04 -19.55
N VAL A 363 37.02 13.98 -18.99
CA VAL A 363 37.34 12.59 -19.34
C VAL A 363 36.04 11.83 -19.57
N HIS A 364 36.13 10.67 -20.21
CA HIS A 364 34.95 9.86 -20.45
C HIS A 364 34.21 9.58 -19.13
N PRO A 365 32.87 9.83 -18.99
CA PRO A 365 32.16 9.71 -17.71
C PRO A 365 32.30 8.34 -17.06
N PHE A 366 32.42 7.28 -17.83
CA PHE A 366 32.64 5.92 -17.31
C PHE A 366 34.03 5.68 -16.72
N ARG A 367 34.93 6.67 -16.82
CA ARG A 367 36.26 6.65 -16.17
C ARG A 367 36.24 7.33 -14.79
N LYS A 368 35.18 8.04 -14.44
CA LYS A 368 35.06 8.72 -13.17
C LYS A 368 34.51 7.79 -12.11
N PRO A 369 35.15 7.66 -10.93
CA PRO A 369 34.56 6.99 -9.80
C PRO A 369 33.31 7.77 -9.32
N PHE A 370 32.44 7.11 -8.56
CA PHE A 370 31.13 7.64 -8.17
C PHE A 370 31.19 9.07 -7.59
N HIS A 371 32.21 9.37 -6.75
CA HIS A 371 32.31 10.69 -6.11
C HIS A 371 32.72 11.81 -7.07
N GLU A 372 33.44 11.49 -8.14
CA GLU A 372 33.91 12.47 -9.13
C GLU A 372 32.88 12.76 -10.21
N LEU A 373 31.88 11.88 -10.38
CA LEU A 373 30.78 12.15 -11.30
C LEU A 373 29.96 13.33 -10.80
N ALA A 374 29.71 14.30 -11.67
CA ALA A 374 28.78 15.40 -11.43
C ALA A 374 27.45 15.15 -12.13
N ILE A 375 26.34 15.59 -11.49
CA ILE A 375 25.04 15.63 -12.17
C ILE A 375 25.14 16.66 -13.32
N GLY A 376 24.82 16.22 -14.54
CA GLY A 376 25.01 17.00 -15.76
C GLY A 376 26.25 16.62 -16.58
N ASP A 377 27.20 15.83 -16.03
CA ASP A 377 28.32 15.28 -16.83
C ASP A 377 27.75 14.59 -18.09
N THR A 378 28.13 15.06 -19.25
CA THR A 378 27.52 14.65 -20.52
C THR A 378 28.57 14.17 -21.52
N LEU A 379 28.30 13.01 -22.10
CA LEU A 379 28.99 12.46 -23.24
C LEU A 379 28.11 12.65 -24.50
N ARG A 380 28.72 13.14 -25.59
CA ARG A 380 28.15 13.08 -26.94
C ARG A 380 29.03 12.18 -27.81
N SER A 381 28.43 11.14 -28.35
CA SER A 381 29.15 10.19 -29.21
C SER A 381 29.47 10.76 -30.59
N GLY A 382 30.32 10.10 -31.33
CA GLY A 382 30.37 10.19 -32.78
C GLY A 382 29.04 9.76 -33.43
N ARG A 383 28.91 10.00 -34.72
CA ARG A 383 27.76 9.50 -35.51
C ARG A 383 28.06 8.12 -36.07
N ARG A 384 27.02 7.30 -36.17
CA ARG A 384 27.04 5.98 -36.82
C ARG A 384 25.90 5.89 -37.82
N GLU A 385 26.20 5.48 -39.03
CA GLU A 385 25.22 5.14 -40.05
C GLU A 385 24.55 3.79 -39.69
N VAL A 386 23.25 3.71 -39.93
CA VAL A 386 22.46 2.47 -39.81
C VAL A 386 22.29 1.91 -41.20
N THR A 387 22.88 0.74 -41.45
CA THR A 387 22.89 0.13 -42.79
C THR A 387 21.82 -0.96 -42.91
N VAL A 388 21.51 -1.35 -44.15
CA VAL A 388 20.66 -2.53 -44.42
C VAL A 388 21.32 -3.79 -43.86
N GLU A 389 22.64 -3.90 -43.95
CA GLU A 389 23.41 -5.03 -43.44
C GLU A 389 23.28 -5.14 -41.91
N ASP A 390 23.36 -4.02 -41.17
CA ASP A 390 23.12 -4.01 -39.69
C ASP A 390 21.76 -4.62 -39.34
N ILE A 391 20.71 -4.26 -40.08
CA ILE A 391 19.35 -4.73 -39.87
C ILE A 391 19.26 -6.23 -40.13
N GLU A 392 19.86 -6.71 -41.19
CA GLU A 392 19.86 -8.12 -41.60
C GLU A 392 20.66 -8.99 -40.61
N GLN A 393 21.82 -8.51 -40.20
CA GLN A 393 22.64 -9.18 -39.17
C GLN A 393 21.91 -9.25 -37.83
N PHE A 394 21.26 -8.17 -37.41
CA PHE A 394 20.50 -8.15 -36.19
C PHE A 394 19.28 -9.07 -36.26
N ALA A 395 18.58 -9.13 -37.39
CA ALA A 395 17.49 -10.06 -37.62
C ALA A 395 17.98 -11.52 -37.57
N ALA A 396 19.17 -11.80 -38.11
CA ALA A 396 19.76 -13.14 -38.05
C ALA A 396 20.15 -13.53 -36.61
N LEU A 397 20.68 -12.58 -35.84
CA LEU A 397 21.10 -12.80 -34.44
C LEU A 397 19.89 -12.95 -33.52
N SER A 398 18.91 -12.08 -33.62
CA SER A 398 17.76 -12.01 -32.69
C SER A 398 16.61 -12.95 -33.05
N GLY A 399 16.50 -13.33 -34.34
CA GLY A 399 15.36 -14.03 -34.89
C GLY A 399 14.16 -13.12 -35.22
N ASP A 400 14.24 -11.81 -34.93
CA ASP A 400 13.18 -10.85 -35.21
C ASP A 400 13.16 -10.50 -36.70
N ARG A 401 12.27 -11.17 -37.44
CA ARG A 401 12.06 -11.00 -38.88
C ARG A 401 10.72 -10.31 -39.17
N PHE A 402 10.30 -9.40 -38.32
CA PHE A 402 9.09 -8.63 -38.56
C PHE A 402 9.18 -7.90 -39.90
N TYR A 403 8.08 -7.90 -40.66
CA TYR A 403 8.06 -7.43 -42.05
C TYR A 403 8.65 -6.03 -42.23
N ALA A 404 8.44 -5.13 -41.26
CA ALA A 404 8.93 -3.75 -41.34
C ALA A 404 10.46 -3.65 -41.35
N HIS A 405 11.16 -4.70 -40.87
CA HIS A 405 12.62 -4.78 -40.90
C HIS A 405 13.16 -5.52 -42.14
N MET A 406 12.32 -6.39 -42.73
CA MET A 406 12.78 -7.32 -43.76
C MET A 406 12.31 -7.00 -45.17
N SER A 407 11.17 -6.30 -45.33
CA SER A 407 10.55 -6.02 -46.65
C SER A 407 10.32 -4.53 -46.84
N GLU A 408 11.02 -3.93 -47.75
CA GLU A 408 10.83 -2.51 -48.14
C GLU A 408 9.39 -2.28 -48.65
N ALA A 409 8.89 -3.18 -49.50
CA ALA A 409 7.57 -3.03 -50.11
C ALA A 409 6.45 -3.13 -49.09
N ASP A 410 6.54 -4.05 -48.10
CA ASP A 410 5.52 -4.21 -47.06
C ASP A 410 5.59 -3.11 -46.01
N ALA A 411 6.80 -2.69 -45.65
CA ALA A 411 7.03 -1.59 -44.73
C ALA A 411 6.51 -0.26 -45.29
N ALA A 412 6.66 -0.03 -46.61
CA ALA A 412 6.14 1.15 -47.28
C ALA A 412 4.61 1.26 -47.25
N ARG A 413 3.90 0.12 -47.15
CA ARG A 413 2.43 0.11 -47.02
C ARG A 413 1.95 0.56 -45.62
N ASN A 414 2.83 0.52 -44.62
CA ASN A 414 2.50 0.97 -43.28
C ASN A 414 2.79 2.49 -43.18
N PRO A 415 1.77 3.33 -42.96
CA PRO A 415 1.95 4.77 -42.89
C PRO A 415 2.86 5.25 -41.75
N LEU A 416 3.07 4.41 -40.72
CA LEU A 416 3.99 4.74 -39.59
C LEU A 416 5.45 4.62 -40.01
N PHE A 417 5.78 3.72 -40.93
CA PHE A 417 7.16 3.46 -41.33
C PHE A 417 7.52 4.11 -42.67
N GLY A 418 6.67 3.99 -43.67
CA GLY A 418 6.87 4.54 -44.99
C GLY A 418 8.16 4.05 -45.68
N GLY A 419 8.55 2.79 -45.41
CA GLY A 419 9.75 2.13 -45.85
C GLY A 419 10.40 1.28 -44.77
N ARG A 420 11.43 0.52 -45.11
CA ARG A 420 12.18 -0.36 -44.20
C ARG A 420 12.76 0.42 -43.02
N VAL A 421 12.68 -0.11 -41.82
CA VAL A 421 13.15 0.51 -40.57
C VAL A 421 14.02 -0.42 -39.76
N ALA A 422 14.92 0.14 -38.97
CA ALA A 422 15.76 -0.59 -38.05
C ALA A 422 14.93 -1.11 -36.86
N HIS A 423 15.34 -2.25 -36.28
CA HIS A 423 14.77 -2.75 -35.03
C HIS A 423 15.06 -1.77 -33.88
N GLY A 424 14.07 -1.50 -33.04
CA GLY A 424 14.27 -0.65 -31.87
C GLY A 424 15.37 -1.18 -30.94
N TYR A 425 15.41 -2.50 -30.71
CA TYR A 425 16.45 -3.13 -29.89
C TYR A 425 17.84 -3.05 -30.51
N PHE A 426 17.96 -3.09 -31.83
CA PHE A 426 19.21 -2.80 -32.53
C PHE A 426 19.71 -1.40 -32.20
N LEU A 427 18.83 -0.38 -32.25
CA LEU A 427 19.21 1.01 -31.95
C LEU A 427 19.79 1.15 -30.54
N ILE A 428 19.18 0.50 -29.55
CA ILE A 428 19.70 0.51 -28.16
C ILE A 428 21.06 -0.16 -28.08
N SER A 429 21.22 -1.30 -28.74
CA SER A 429 22.50 -2.06 -28.75
C SER A 429 23.60 -1.27 -29.47
N ALA A 430 23.27 -0.64 -30.59
CA ALA A 430 24.18 0.22 -31.33
C ALA A 430 24.56 1.50 -30.54
N ALA A 431 23.59 2.07 -29.84
CA ALA A 431 23.82 3.20 -28.94
C ALA A 431 24.76 2.85 -27.79
N ALA A 432 24.62 1.66 -27.20
CA ALA A 432 25.54 1.20 -26.16
C ALA A 432 26.99 1.16 -26.69
N GLY A 433 27.21 0.66 -27.90
CA GLY A 433 28.53 0.69 -28.55
C GLY A 433 29.09 2.09 -28.81
N LEU A 434 28.23 3.13 -28.85
CA LEU A 434 28.65 4.52 -29.06
C LEU A 434 29.01 5.26 -27.78
N PHE A 435 28.49 4.84 -26.62
CA PHE A 435 28.72 5.53 -25.34
C PHE A 435 29.55 4.74 -24.33
N VAL A 436 29.79 3.46 -24.54
CA VAL A 436 30.60 2.64 -23.62
C VAL A 436 32.09 2.91 -23.82
N ASP A 437 32.82 3.07 -22.71
CA ASP A 437 34.26 3.00 -22.71
C ASP A 437 34.68 1.53 -22.57
N PRO A 438 35.42 0.93 -23.54
CA PRO A 438 35.74 -0.49 -23.53
C PRO A 438 36.78 -0.88 -22.49
N ALA A 439 37.53 0.08 -21.94
CA ALA A 439 38.56 -0.24 -20.99
C ALA A 439 38.01 -0.43 -19.58
N TYR A 440 38.67 -1.28 -18.79
CA TYR A 440 38.34 -1.51 -17.41
C TYR A 440 38.27 -0.19 -16.62
N GLY A 441 37.15 0.06 -15.93
CA GLY A 441 36.88 1.32 -15.25
C GLY A 441 36.01 1.16 -14.02
N PRO A 442 35.64 2.26 -13.35
CA PRO A 442 34.82 2.24 -12.16
C PRO A 442 33.36 1.81 -12.39
N VAL A 443 32.89 1.79 -13.64
CA VAL A 443 31.55 1.25 -13.96
C VAL A 443 31.59 -0.28 -13.84
N LEU A 444 30.89 -0.80 -12.83
CA LEU A 444 30.86 -2.21 -12.48
C LEU A 444 29.89 -3.01 -13.36
N GLY A 445 28.87 -2.37 -13.87
CA GLY A 445 27.90 -2.99 -14.75
C GLY A 445 26.68 -2.11 -15.02
N ASN A 446 26.02 -2.41 -16.14
CA ASN A 446 24.69 -1.93 -16.47
C ASN A 446 23.68 -2.97 -15.96
N TYR A 447 22.73 -2.56 -15.12
CA TYR A 447 21.76 -3.48 -14.54
C TYR A 447 20.32 -3.24 -15.00
N GLY A 448 20.10 -2.24 -15.86
CA GLY A 448 18.76 -1.99 -16.36
C GLY A 448 18.62 -0.77 -17.25
N LEU A 449 17.46 -0.70 -17.86
CA LEU A 449 16.96 0.44 -18.63
C LEU A 449 15.58 0.81 -18.09
N ASP A 450 15.35 2.12 -17.89
CA ASP A 450 14.06 2.66 -17.51
C ASP A 450 13.53 3.62 -18.57
N ASN A 451 12.21 3.85 -18.57
CA ASN A 451 11.54 4.88 -19.36
C ASN A 451 11.82 4.81 -20.88
N LEU A 452 12.13 3.62 -21.41
CA LEU A 452 12.40 3.44 -22.83
C LEU A 452 11.21 3.83 -23.69
N ARG A 453 11.49 4.68 -24.68
CA ARG A 453 10.54 5.06 -25.75
C ARG A 453 11.26 5.11 -27.08
N PHE A 454 10.70 4.43 -28.07
CA PHE A 454 11.01 4.66 -29.47
C PHE A 454 10.09 5.77 -29.98
N VAL A 455 10.67 6.89 -30.38
CA VAL A 455 9.92 8.11 -30.71
C VAL A 455 9.70 8.21 -32.22
N LYS A 456 10.71 7.85 -32.99
CA LYS A 456 10.71 7.93 -34.45
C LYS A 456 11.44 6.72 -35.04
N PRO A 457 10.93 6.12 -36.14
CA PRO A 457 11.64 5.05 -36.81
C PRO A 457 12.93 5.57 -37.43
N VAL A 458 13.98 4.74 -37.49
CA VAL A 458 15.24 5.00 -38.18
C VAL A 458 15.30 4.12 -39.41
N LYS A 459 15.56 4.74 -40.58
CA LYS A 459 15.67 4.06 -41.87
C LYS A 459 17.14 3.74 -42.21
N PRO A 460 17.38 2.73 -43.05
CA PRO A 460 18.71 2.50 -43.62
C PRO A 460 19.27 3.78 -44.28
N GLY A 461 20.55 4.07 -44.04
CA GLY A 461 21.22 5.29 -44.52
C GLY A 461 21.10 6.48 -43.55
N GLU A 462 20.24 6.44 -42.56
CA GLU A 462 20.20 7.46 -41.50
C GLU A 462 21.35 7.26 -40.51
N GLN A 463 21.80 8.36 -39.92
CA GLN A 463 22.85 8.35 -38.91
C GLN A 463 22.25 8.55 -37.54
N ILE A 464 22.78 7.83 -36.55
CA ILE A 464 22.45 8.01 -35.15
C ILE A 464 23.61 8.59 -34.36
N GLN A 465 23.29 9.39 -33.35
CA GLN A 465 24.21 9.95 -32.36
C GLN A 465 23.60 9.81 -30.96
N VAL A 466 24.42 9.60 -29.95
CA VAL A 466 23.98 9.45 -28.57
C VAL A 466 24.44 10.62 -27.72
N ARG A 467 23.52 11.15 -26.91
CA ARG A 467 23.82 11.98 -25.76
C ARG A 467 23.55 11.14 -24.50
N LEU A 468 24.53 11.06 -23.61
CA LEU A 468 24.45 10.37 -22.31
C LEU A 468 24.79 11.37 -21.21
N THR A 469 23.84 11.71 -20.35
CA THR A 469 24.01 12.71 -19.29
C THR A 469 23.79 12.09 -17.92
N CYS A 470 24.70 12.32 -16.98
CA CYS A 470 24.53 11.90 -15.58
C CYS A 470 23.33 12.61 -14.96
N LYS A 471 22.24 11.86 -14.78
CA LYS A 471 20.94 12.39 -14.39
C LYS A 471 20.74 12.40 -12.88
N GLU A 472 21.11 11.31 -12.21
CA GLU A 472 20.87 11.11 -10.80
C GLU A 472 21.89 10.13 -10.21
N LYS A 473 22.25 10.32 -8.94
CA LYS A 473 23.24 9.50 -8.24
C LYS A 473 22.72 9.09 -6.87
N SER A 474 22.86 7.83 -6.51
CA SER A 474 22.46 7.27 -5.21
C SER A 474 23.57 6.42 -4.61
N LEU A 475 24.16 6.85 -3.50
CA LEU A 475 25.25 6.12 -2.84
C LEU A 475 24.72 4.88 -2.11
N ARG A 476 25.41 3.75 -2.26
CA ARG A 476 25.26 2.51 -1.51
C ARG A 476 26.52 2.30 -0.67
N ALA A 477 26.68 3.11 0.38
CA ALA A 477 27.91 3.18 1.15
C ALA A 477 28.33 1.83 1.76
N ASP A 478 27.36 1.02 2.20
CA ASP A 478 27.56 -0.33 2.73
C ASP A 478 28.12 -1.32 1.69
N LYS A 479 27.98 -1.02 0.40
CA LYS A 479 28.38 -1.88 -0.71
C LYS A 479 29.64 -1.40 -1.45
N GLY A 480 30.17 -0.24 -1.12
CA GLY A 480 31.35 0.33 -1.79
C GLY A 480 31.10 0.82 -3.23
N TRP A 481 29.84 1.04 -3.63
CA TRP A 481 29.46 1.58 -4.94
C TRP A 481 28.21 2.44 -4.86
N GLY A 482 27.86 3.12 -5.93
CA GLY A 482 26.61 3.87 -6.05
C GLY A 482 25.91 3.57 -7.36
N GLU A 483 24.60 3.79 -7.35
CA GLU A 483 23.76 3.75 -8.56
C GLU A 483 23.84 5.08 -9.28
N VAL A 484 24.03 5.04 -10.58
CA VAL A 484 24.00 6.22 -11.45
C VAL A 484 22.96 6.00 -12.54
N ARG A 485 22.04 6.95 -12.65
CA ARG A 485 21.05 7.00 -13.71
C ARG A 485 21.51 7.99 -14.78
N TRP A 486 21.52 7.56 -16.02
CA TRP A 486 21.93 8.36 -17.15
C TRP A 486 20.75 8.64 -18.06
N ASP A 487 20.44 9.91 -18.32
CA ASP A 487 19.51 10.29 -19.39
C ASP A 487 20.18 10.06 -20.74
N THR A 488 19.62 9.15 -21.51
CA THR A 488 20.15 8.75 -22.81
C THR A 488 19.18 9.16 -23.91
N GLU A 489 19.69 9.86 -24.90
CA GLU A 489 18.93 10.29 -26.06
C GLU A 489 19.69 9.90 -27.33
N ILE A 490 18.97 9.19 -28.20
CA ILE A 490 19.47 8.88 -29.55
C ILE A 490 18.80 9.85 -30.51
N THR A 491 19.61 10.60 -31.27
CA THR A 491 19.13 11.52 -32.30
C THR A 491 19.57 11.06 -33.68
N ASN A 492 18.79 11.43 -34.73
CA ASN A 492 19.17 11.24 -36.12
C ASN A 492 20.10 12.36 -36.61
N GLN A 493 20.47 12.33 -37.91
CA GLN A 493 21.34 13.34 -38.55
C GLN A 493 20.75 14.75 -38.53
N THR A 494 19.45 14.91 -38.40
CA THR A 494 18.77 16.21 -38.34
C THR A 494 18.60 16.72 -36.92
N GLY A 495 19.05 15.94 -35.90
CA GLY A 495 18.91 16.28 -34.48
C GLY A 495 17.56 15.91 -33.87
N GLU A 496 16.71 15.17 -34.59
CA GLU A 496 15.43 14.69 -34.05
C GLU A 496 15.64 13.47 -33.16
N THR A 497 14.97 13.45 -32.01
CA THR A 497 14.99 12.30 -31.09
C THR A 497 14.33 11.09 -31.74
N VAL A 498 15.07 10.00 -31.87
CA VAL A 498 14.55 8.70 -32.38
C VAL A 498 14.27 7.72 -31.25
N ALA A 499 15.05 7.77 -30.17
CA ALA A 499 14.76 7.03 -28.95
C ALA A 499 15.27 7.76 -27.71
N SER A 500 14.64 7.50 -26.57
CA SER A 500 15.07 8.02 -25.28
C SER A 500 14.84 7.00 -24.18
N TYR A 501 15.75 6.92 -23.21
CA TYR A 501 15.69 6.03 -22.06
C TYR A 501 16.66 6.46 -20.98
N ASP A 502 16.52 5.88 -19.78
CA ASP A 502 17.53 6.00 -18.73
C ASP A 502 18.36 4.72 -18.69
N VAL A 503 19.69 4.82 -18.74
CA VAL A 503 20.62 3.71 -18.45
C VAL A 503 20.90 3.70 -16.97
N LEU A 504 20.91 2.50 -16.36
CA LEU A 504 21.15 2.31 -14.93
C LEU A 504 22.47 1.56 -14.72
N THR A 505 23.44 2.22 -14.09
CA THR A 505 24.74 1.62 -13.84
C THR A 505 25.09 1.57 -12.35
N MET A 506 25.88 0.58 -11.96
CA MET A 506 26.60 0.55 -10.71
C MET A 506 28.00 1.10 -10.93
N VAL A 507 28.42 2.06 -10.11
CA VAL A 507 29.71 2.74 -10.21
C VAL A 507 30.45 2.67 -8.89
N SER A 508 31.70 2.14 -8.90
CA SER A 508 32.57 2.05 -7.74
C SER A 508 32.84 3.44 -7.12
N ILE A 509 32.94 3.49 -5.79
CA ILE A 509 33.41 4.70 -5.07
C ILE A 509 34.92 4.86 -5.17
N HIS A 510 35.66 3.81 -5.51
CA HIS A 510 37.12 3.83 -5.62
C HIS A 510 37.54 4.03 -7.07
N ALA A 511 38.61 4.80 -7.26
CA ALA A 511 39.32 4.82 -8.53
C ALA A 511 39.90 3.42 -8.81
N VAL A 512 39.95 3.04 -10.09
CA VAL A 512 40.61 1.78 -10.47
C VAL A 512 42.11 1.92 -10.17
N PRO A 513 42.71 0.97 -9.42
CA PRO A 513 44.16 0.97 -9.19
C PRO A 513 44.94 1.01 -10.52
N ASP A 514 45.99 1.82 -10.58
CA ASP A 514 46.80 1.99 -11.81
C ASP A 514 47.38 0.71 -12.34
N ALA A 515 47.64 -0.28 -11.47
CA ALA A 515 48.14 -1.61 -11.83
C ALA A 515 47.20 -2.43 -12.75
N ILE A 516 45.92 -2.05 -12.91
CA ILE A 516 44.93 -2.72 -13.75
C ILE A 516 44.71 -1.94 -15.08
N LYS A 517 45.27 -0.75 -15.21
CA LYS A 517 45.14 0.08 -16.43
C LYS A 517 46.05 -0.42 -17.58
N GLU A 518 47.04 -1.27 -17.29
CA GLU A 518 48.03 -1.71 -18.26
C GLU A 518 47.88 -3.19 -18.66
N ALA A 519 46.85 -3.90 -18.17
CA ALA A 519 46.51 -5.27 -18.55
C ALA A 519 45.31 -5.29 -19.52
#